data_79b4580506323b28ab40fec4b2b1d3b8
#
_entry.id   79b4580506323b28ab40fec4b2b1d3b8
#
_cell.length_a   1.000
_cell.length_b   1.000
_cell.length_c   1.000
_cell.angle_alpha   90.00
_cell.angle_beta   90.00
_cell.angle_gamma   90.00
#
_symmetry.space_group_name_H-M   'P 1'
#
loop_
_entity.id
_entity.type
_entity.pdbx_description
1 polymer ?
#
loop_
_entity_poly.entity_id
_entity_poly.type
_entity_poly.pdbx_seq_one_letter_code
_entity_poly.pdbx_strand_id
1 'polypeptide(L)'
;AVVRVFTNHNIHNKKMQETYFKYNRKSFVQIGGIYFWTATINNWQLLLKDDDFKDVIIQSLKHLSEKKKIDLFAFVIMPNHVHFIWRINENNGKETTLGSFMKFTAHEFLKKLRNKNPKELVKYKVAANNKQHEFWQRDSLAVPLFTENVALQKLEYIHNNPIIEKWSLAKEPADYKYSTALKTILNIPKFY
;
A
#
# COMPACT_ATOMS: atom_id res chain seq x y z
N ALA A 1 -7.46 -50.52 5.61
CA ALA A 1 -6.51 -50.10 4.57
C ALA A 1 -7.06 -48.96 3.68
N VAL A 2 -7.56 -47.87 4.24
CA VAL A 2 -8.06 -46.70 3.46
C VAL A 2 -7.77 -45.38 4.19
N VAL A 3 -6.58 -45.14 4.66
CA VAL A 3 -6.22 -43.86 5.30
C VAL A 3 -4.88 -43.25 4.83
N ARG A 4 -4.39 -43.58 3.64
CA ARG A 4 -3.06 -43.05 3.17
C ARG A 4 -3.06 -42.28 1.86
N VAL A 5 -4.18 -41.85 1.31
CA VAL A 5 -4.21 -41.17 0.00
C VAL A 5 -4.54 -39.68 0.07
N PHE A 6 -5.01 -39.16 1.21
CA PHE A 6 -5.47 -37.75 1.29
C PHE A 6 -4.42 -36.72 1.71
N THR A 7 -3.22 -37.10 2.14
CA THR A 7 -2.21 -36.18 2.63
C THR A 7 -1.29 -35.60 1.54
N ASN A 8 -1.10 -36.28 0.42
CA ASN A 8 -0.19 -35.81 -0.65
C ASN A 8 -0.82 -34.81 -1.61
N HIS A 9 -2.14 -34.83 -1.80
CA HIS A 9 -2.84 -33.90 -2.72
C HIS A 9 -2.90 -32.47 -2.14
N ASN A 10 -3.08 -32.36 -0.83
CA ASN A 10 -3.15 -31.04 -0.16
C ASN A 10 -1.78 -30.35 -0.07
N ILE A 11 -0.70 -31.10 0.09
CA ILE A 11 0.66 -30.53 0.15
C ILE A 11 1.11 -30.06 -1.24
N HIS A 12 0.74 -30.80 -2.29
CA HIS A 12 1.09 -30.44 -3.67
C HIS A 12 0.32 -29.21 -4.14
N ASN A 13 -0.98 -29.11 -3.81
CA ASN A 13 -1.81 -27.93 -4.10
C ASN A 13 -1.38 -26.69 -3.32
N LYS A 14 -0.99 -26.84 -2.04
CA LYS A 14 -0.48 -25.73 -1.23
C LYS A 14 0.86 -25.22 -1.77
N LYS A 15 1.76 -26.12 -2.16
CA LYS A 15 3.05 -25.77 -2.78
C LYS A 15 2.89 -25.16 -4.17
N MET A 16 1.93 -25.64 -4.98
CA MET A 16 1.59 -25.04 -6.27
C MET A 16 0.95 -23.65 -6.12
N GLN A 17 0.04 -23.46 -5.16
CA GLN A 17 -0.50 -22.13 -4.86
C GLN A 17 0.57 -21.16 -4.36
N GLU A 18 1.45 -21.57 -3.46
CA GLU A 18 2.58 -20.76 -3.00
C GLU A 18 3.56 -20.42 -4.14
N THR A 19 3.79 -21.34 -5.07
CA THR A 19 4.65 -21.12 -6.24
C THR A 19 3.97 -20.21 -7.26
N TYR A 20 2.67 -20.38 -7.49
CA TYR A 20 1.88 -19.53 -8.39
C TYR A 20 1.83 -18.08 -7.89
N PHE A 21 1.62 -17.85 -6.59
CA PHE A 21 1.66 -16.53 -5.97
C PHE A 21 3.07 -15.91 -5.97
N LYS A 22 4.13 -16.72 -5.96
CA LYS A 22 5.52 -16.23 -5.96
C LYS A 22 5.98 -15.76 -7.35
N TYR A 23 5.45 -16.33 -8.43
CA TYR A 23 5.83 -15.99 -9.81
C TYR A 23 5.05 -14.82 -10.42
N ASN A 24 3.87 -14.46 -9.89
CA ASN A 24 2.98 -13.43 -10.46
C ASN A 24 2.90 -12.13 -9.64
N ARG A 25 3.93 -11.79 -8.85
CA ARG A 25 3.96 -10.57 -8.03
C ARG A 25 4.26 -9.28 -8.79
N LYS A 26 4.17 -9.24 -10.11
CA LYS A 26 4.10 -7.96 -10.81
C LYS A 26 2.64 -7.50 -10.76
N SER A 27 2.34 -6.69 -9.75
CA SER A 27 1.03 -6.04 -9.66
C SER A 27 0.86 -5.13 -10.87
N PHE A 28 0.11 -5.62 -11.86
CA PHE A 28 -0.25 -4.83 -13.02
C PHE A 28 -1.51 -4.02 -12.67
N VAL A 29 -1.39 -2.69 -12.70
CA VAL A 29 -2.50 -1.77 -12.48
C VAL A 29 -2.92 -1.19 -13.82
N GLN A 30 -4.14 -1.48 -14.26
CA GLN A 30 -4.73 -0.91 -15.46
C GLN A 30 -5.35 0.46 -15.16
N ILE A 31 -5.19 1.40 -16.09
CA ILE A 31 -5.87 2.69 -16.02
C ILE A 31 -7.40 2.46 -16.06
N GLY A 32 -8.13 3.15 -15.18
CA GLY A 32 -9.59 3.03 -15.03
C GLY A 32 -10.04 1.93 -14.07
N GLY A 33 -9.18 0.96 -13.73
CA GLY A 33 -9.52 -0.10 -12.75
C GLY A 33 -9.42 0.40 -11.31
N ILE A 34 -10.27 -0.15 -10.43
CA ILE A 34 -10.25 0.12 -9.00
C ILE A 34 -9.45 -0.97 -8.31
N TYR A 35 -8.51 -0.58 -7.47
CA TYR A 35 -7.61 -1.50 -6.77
C TYR A 35 -7.55 -1.21 -5.28
N PHE A 36 -7.54 -2.28 -4.49
CA PHE A 36 -6.92 -2.24 -3.17
C PHE A 36 -5.42 -2.39 -3.35
N TRP A 37 -4.67 -1.39 -2.94
CA TRP A 37 -3.23 -1.33 -3.13
C TRP A 37 -2.49 -1.21 -1.80
N THR A 38 -1.37 -1.93 -1.70
CA THR A 38 -0.52 -1.93 -0.52
C THR A 38 0.93 -1.68 -0.91
N ALA A 39 1.59 -0.76 -0.23
CA ALA A 39 3.03 -0.60 -0.27
C ALA A 39 3.63 -0.61 1.13
N THR A 40 4.78 -1.26 1.27
CA THR A 40 5.46 -1.45 2.54
C THR A 40 6.80 -0.73 2.52
N ILE A 41 7.18 -0.11 3.63
CA ILE A 41 8.51 0.45 3.81
C ILE A 41 9.54 -0.68 3.82
N ASN A 42 10.66 -0.47 3.14
CA ASN A 42 11.70 -1.47 2.97
C ASN A 42 12.15 -2.06 4.32
N ASN A 43 12.29 -3.38 4.36
CA ASN A 43 12.61 -4.14 5.57
C ASN A 43 11.66 -3.85 6.75
N TRP A 44 10.40 -3.50 6.47
CA TRP A 44 9.35 -3.22 7.48
C TRP A 44 9.74 -2.12 8.49
N GLN A 45 10.68 -1.23 8.11
CA GLN A 45 11.10 -0.12 8.97
C GLN A 45 9.91 0.79 9.30
N LEU A 46 9.90 1.33 10.53
CA LEU A 46 8.79 2.15 11.05
C LEU A 46 8.91 3.64 10.65
N LEU A 47 9.35 3.92 9.41
CA LEU A 47 9.57 5.29 8.91
C LEU A 47 8.33 6.16 9.09
N LEU A 48 7.18 5.59 8.79
CA LEU A 48 5.89 6.29 8.86
C LEU A 48 5.32 6.36 10.29
N LYS A 49 6.09 5.99 11.33
CA LYS A 49 5.71 6.25 12.71
C LYS A 49 5.69 7.77 13.00
N ASP A 50 6.62 8.50 12.42
CA ASP A 50 6.70 9.96 12.50
C ASP A 50 5.72 10.59 11.50
N ASP A 51 4.91 11.51 11.97
CA ASP A 51 3.84 12.19 11.20
C ASP A 51 4.39 12.98 10.01
N ASP A 52 5.60 13.55 10.11
CA ASP A 52 6.24 14.28 9.02
C ASP A 52 6.36 13.45 7.72
N PHE A 53 6.55 12.14 7.83
CA PHE A 53 6.62 11.24 6.68
C PHE A 53 5.23 10.83 6.18
N LYS A 54 4.25 10.69 7.08
CA LYS A 54 2.85 10.47 6.68
C LYS A 54 2.31 11.68 5.90
N ASP A 55 2.66 12.90 6.33
CA ASP A 55 2.23 14.13 5.67
C ASP A 55 2.78 14.23 4.24
N VAL A 56 3.98 13.71 3.94
CA VAL A 56 4.49 13.59 2.57
C VAL A 56 3.56 12.75 1.71
N ILE A 57 3.07 11.62 2.25
CA ILE A 57 2.12 10.74 1.55
C ILE A 57 0.81 11.48 1.28
N ILE A 58 0.25 12.15 2.31
CA ILE A 58 -0.99 12.93 2.17
C ILE A 58 -0.84 14.02 1.10
N GLN A 59 0.27 14.76 1.11
CA GLN A 59 0.55 15.79 0.11
C GLN A 59 0.62 15.21 -1.30
N SER A 60 1.27 14.06 -1.48
CA SER A 60 1.35 13.39 -2.78
C SER A 60 -0.03 12.92 -3.28
N LEU A 61 -0.82 12.30 -2.40
CA LEU A 61 -2.18 11.85 -2.75
C LEU A 61 -3.08 13.04 -3.11
N LYS A 62 -3.02 14.13 -2.32
CA LYS A 62 -3.76 15.36 -2.58
C LYS A 62 -3.41 15.94 -3.95
N HIS A 63 -2.11 16.09 -4.24
CA HIS A 63 -1.64 16.61 -5.53
C HIS A 63 -2.13 15.77 -6.71
N LEU A 64 -2.00 14.44 -6.63
CA LEU A 64 -2.44 13.53 -7.70
C LEU A 64 -3.96 13.57 -7.89
N SER A 65 -4.72 13.71 -6.80
CA SER A 65 -6.19 13.84 -6.85
C SER A 65 -6.63 15.17 -7.46
N GLU A 66 -6.02 16.30 -7.05
CA GLU A 66 -6.27 17.63 -7.63
C GLU A 66 -5.96 17.69 -9.12
N LYS A 67 -4.92 16.97 -9.56
CA LYS A 67 -4.56 16.80 -10.97
C LYS A 67 -5.41 15.76 -11.70
N LYS A 68 -6.43 15.18 -11.04
CA LYS A 68 -7.31 14.12 -11.58
C LYS A 68 -6.57 12.88 -12.08
N LYS A 69 -5.33 12.65 -11.61
CA LYS A 69 -4.56 11.46 -11.94
C LYS A 69 -5.07 10.22 -11.23
N ILE A 70 -5.71 10.42 -10.07
CA ILE A 70 -6.33 9.36 -9.28
C ILE A 70 -7.69 9.79 -8.74
N ASP A 71 -8.54 8.80 -8.50
CA ASP A 71 -9.65 8.90 -7.56
C ASP A 71 -9.29 8.07 -6.33
N LEU A 72 -9.21 8.73 -5.18
CA LEU A 72 -8.89 8.09 -3.90
C LEU A 72 -10.19 7.87 -3.12
N PHE A 73 -10.56 6.62 -2.90
CA PHE A 73 -11.78 6.24 -2.19
C PHE A 73 -11.55 6.00 -0.71
N ALA A 74 -10.44 5.32 -0.39
CA ALA A 74 -10.07 5.10 1.01
C ALA A 74 -8.55 4.97 1.15
N PHE A 75 -8.05 5.31 2.36
CA PHE A 75 -6.66 5.08 2.72
C PHE A 75 -6.48 4.87 4.21
N VAL A 76 -5.38 4.21 4.55
CA VAL A 76 -4.76 4.23 5.87
C VAL A 76 -3.24 4.25 5.71
N ILE A 77 -2.57 5.08 6.52
CA ILE A 77 -1.11 5.16 6.56
C ILE A 77 -0.65 4.62 7.91
N MET A 78 -0.12 3.40 7.89
CA MET A 78 0.38 2.69 9.06
C MET A 78 1.86 3.01 9.30
N PRO A 79 2.45 2.68 10.46
CA PRO A 79 3.84 3.03 10.78
C PRO A 79 4.89 2.52 9.78
N ASN A 80 4.60 1.47 9.02
CA ASN A 80 5.54 0.86 8.08
C ASN A 80 4.93 0.45 6.73
N HIS A 81 3.67 0.78 6.49
CA HIS A 81 3.00 0.48 5.22
C HIS A 81 1.78 1.37 5.00
N VAL A 82 1.25 1.33 3.80
CA VAL A 82 0.03 2.04 3.42
C VAL A 82 -0.93 1.10 2.73
N HIS A 83 -2.23 1.36 2.88
CA HIS A 83 -3.27 0.75 2.07
C HIS A 83 -4.12 1.84 1.44
N PHE A 84 -4.42 1.69 0.15
CA PHE A 84 -5.33 2.58 -0.59
C PHE A 84 -6.41 1.75 -1.28
N ILE A 85 -7.61 2.30 -1.38
CA ILE A 85 -8.58 1.95 -2.41
C ILE A 85 -8.62 3.14 -3.36
N TRP A 86 -8.16 2.94 -4.59
CA TRP A 86 -8.02 3.99 -5.57
C TRP A 86 -8.25 3.51 -7.00
N ARG A 87 -8.50 4.46 -7.88
CA ARG A 87 -8.48 4.29 -9.33
C ARG A 87 -7.40 5.19 -9.91
N ILE A 88 -6.57 4.66 -10.79
CA ILE A 88 -5.62 5.44 -11.58
C ILE A 88 -6.31 5.84 -12.87
N ASN A 89 -6.49 7.13 -13.10
CA ASN A 89 -7.21 7.67 -14.25
C ASN A 89 -6.31 7.85 -15.47
N GLU A 90 -5.04 8.21 -15.26
CA GLU A 90 -4.07 8.40 -16.32
C GLU A 90 -2.62 8.40 -15.80
N ASN A 91 -1.66 8.40 -16.71
CA ASN A 91 -0.25 8.55 -16.35
C ASN A 91 0.08 9.98 -15.90
N ASN A 92 1.17 10.14 -15.16
CA ASN A 92 1.71 11.43 -14.78
C ASN A 92 2.85 11.82 -15.73
N GLY A 93 2.50 12.37 -16.90
CA GLY A 93 3.42 12.63 -17.98
C GLY A 93 3.98 11.33 -18.58
N LYS A 94 5.31 11.19 -18.60
CA LYS A 94 6.01 9.99 -19.11
C LYS A 94 6.07 8.84 -18.10
N GLU A 95 5.77 9.10 -16.82
CA GLU A 95 5.80 8.10 -15.75
C GLU A 95 4.40 7.58 -15.47
N THR A 96 4.30 6.33 -14.99
CA THR A 96 3.04 5.85 -14.40
C THR A 96 2.75 6.66 -13.14
N THR A 97 1.48 6.90 -12.86
CA THR A 97 1.07 7.64 -11.66
C THR A 97 1.55 6.96 -10.39
N LEU A 98 1.53 5.62 -10.35
CA LEU A 98 2.10 4.85 -9.25
C LEU A 98 3.61 5.06 -9.12
N GLY A 99 4.36 4.99 -10.23
CA GLY A 99 5.80 5.24 -10.24
C GLY A 99 6.14 6.64 -9.76
N SER A 100 5.40 7.65 -10.21
CA SER A 100 5.52 9.05 -9.78
C SER A 100 5.29 9.20 -8.27
N PHE A 101 4.23 8.60 -7.73
CA PHE A 101 3.95 8.58 -6.29
C PHE A 101 5.11 7.98 -5.48
N MET A 102 5.57 6.78 -5.88
CA MET A 102 6.66 6.08 -5.19
C MET A 102 7.98 6.86 -5.24
N LYS A 103 8.30 7.44 -6.40
CA LYS A 103 9.53 8.23 -6.60
C LYS A 103 9.50 9.53 -5.81
N PHE A 104 8.40 10.29 -5.89
CA PHE A 104 8.26 11.55 -5.17
C PHE A 104 8.37 11.33 -3.66
N THR A 105 7.60 10.39 -3.10
CA THR A 105 7.62 10.13 -1.66
C THR A 105 9.00 9.65 -1.20
N ALA A 106 9.69 8.78 -1.96
CA ALA A 106 11.05 8.34 -1.64
C ALA A 106 12.06 9.50 -1.63
N HIS A 107 11.98 10.45 -2.56
CA HIS A 107 12.83 11.64 -2.59
C HIS A 107 12.59 12.54 -1.37
N GLU A 108 11.33 12.79 -1.02
CA GLU A 108 11.01 13.61 0.15
C GLU A 108 11.39 12.92 1.46
N PHE A 109 11.25 11.60 1.55
CA PHE A 109 11.74 10.82 2.70
C PHE A 109 13.26 10.95 2.86
N LEU A 110 14.03 10.82 1.75
CA LEU A 110 15.45 10.99 1.76
C LEU A 110 15.86 12.38 2.24
N LYS A 111 15.23 13.43 1.71
CA LYS A 111 15.46 14.82 2.07
C LYS A 111 15.18 15.07 3.55
N LYS A 112 14.01 14.61 4.05
CA LYS A 112 13.66 14.76 5.46
C LYS A 112 14.61 14.03 6.39
N LEU A 113 14.99 12.77 6.08
CA LEU A 113 15.94 12.03 6.91
C LEU A 113 17.34 12.64 6.92
N ARG A 114 17.83 13.16 5.79
CA ARG A 114 19.11 13.88 5.75
C ARG A 114 19.15 15.07 6.71
N ASN A 115 18.05 15.78 6.82
CA ASN A 115 17.95 16.95 7.68
C ASN A 115 17.66 16.61 9.15
N LYS A 116 16.79 15.62 9.39
CA LYS A 116 16.25 15.32 10.73
C LYS A 116 17.05 14.25 11.46
N ASN A 117 17.44 13.17 10.76
CA ASN A 117 18.14 12.03 11.35
C ASN A 117 19.02 11.31 10.30
N PRO A 118 20.18 11.88 9.91
CA PRO A 118 21.04 11.28 8.89
C PRO A 118 21.52 9.86 9.23
N LYS A 119 21.68 9.54 10.53
CA LYS A 119 22.11 8.22 10.97
C LYS A 119 21.10 7.12 10.61
N GLU A 120 19.83 7.45 10.54
CA GLU A 120 18.78 6.49 10.20
C GLU A 120 18.81 6.07 8.72
N LEU A 121 19.43 6.86 7.82
CA LEU A 121 19.56 6.53 6.41
C LEU A 121 20.28 5.20 6.16
N VAL A 122 21.12 4.76 7.08
CA VAL A 122 21.81 3.46 6.98
C VAL A 122 20.82 2.31 6.85
N LYS A 123 19.63 2.40 7.46
CA LYS A 123 18.59 1.36 7.39
C LYS A 123 18.00 1.18 5.98
N TYR A 124 18.14 2.19 5.13
CA TYR A 124 17.56 2.24 3.78
C TYR A 124 18.62 2.10 2.69
N LYS A 125 19.91 1.91 3.05
CA LYS A 125 20.98 1.68 2.08
C LYS A 125 20.75 0.36 1.34
N VAL A 126 21.02 0.38 0.05
CA VAL A 126 20.99 -0.81 -0.81
C VAL A 126 22.23 -0.85 -1.69
N ALA A 127 22.71 -2.06 -1.95
CA ALA A 127 23.80 -2.30 -2.89
C ALA A 127 23.21 -2.43 -4.32
N ALA A 128 22.91 -1.30 -4.94
CA ALA A 128 22.38 -1.27 -6.30
C ALA A 128 23.12 -0.22 -7.15
N ASN A 129 23.37 -0.51 -8.43
CA ASN A 129 24.17 0.36 -9.31
C ASN A 129 23.55 1.73 -9.56
N ASN A 130 22.22 1.85 -9.49
CA ASN A 130 21.49 3.07 -9.88
C ASN A 130 20.84 3.81 -8.71
N LYS A 131 20.95 3.31 -7.49
CA LYS A 131 20.40 3.96 -6.28
C LYS A 131 21.15 3.57 -5.01
N GLN A 132 21.28 4.52 -4.10
CA GLN A 132 21.93 4.31 -2.81
C GLN A 132 20.93 3.94 -1.69
N HIS A 133 19.68 4.33 -1.83
CA HIS A 133 18.63 4.13 -0.81
C HIS A 133 17.34 3.62 -1.45
N GLU A 134 16.65 2.74 -0.71
CA GLU A 134 15.34 2.20 -1.10
C GLU A 134 14.39 2.29 0.10
N PHE A 135 13.35 3.12 -0.04
CA PHE A 135 12.37 3.34 1.03
C PHE A 135 11.18 2.42 0.94
N TRP A 136 10.74 2.11 -0.27
CA TRP A 136 9.62 1.21 -0.51
C TRP A 136 10.14 -0.18 -0.89
N GLN A 137 9.51 -1.22 -0.36
CA GLN A 137 9.75 -2.56 -0.89
C GLN A 137 9.41 -2.59 -2.39
N ARG A 138 10.14 -3.39 -3.12
CA ARG A 138 9.79 -3.72 -4.50
C ARG A 138 8.41 -4.35 -4.48
N ASP A 139 7.75 -4.79 -5.34
CA ASP A 139 6.54 -5.63 -5.34
C ASP A 139 5.40 -5.14 -4.41
N SER A 140 4.96 -3.89 -4.62
CA SER A 140 3.68 -3.45 -4.07
C SER A 140 2.55 -4.37 -4.55
N LEU A 141 1.58 -4.66 -3.69
CA LEU A 141 0.45 -5.53 -4.00
C LEU A 141 -0.72 -4.70 -4.51
N ALA A 142 -1.26 -5.02 -5.69
CA ALA A 142 -2.51 -4.49 -6.19
C ALA A 142 -3.52 -5.63 -6.39
N VAL A 143 -4.65 -5.55 -5.72
CA VAL A 143 -5.78 -6.49 -5.83
C VAL A 143 -6.92 -5.76 -6.52
N PRO A 144 -7.33 -6.16 -7.73
CA PRO A 144 -8.45 -5.52 -8.42
C PRO A 144 -9.76 -5.77 -7.67
N LEU A 145 -10.59 -4.75 -7.58
CA LEU A 145 -11.88 -4.80 -6.91
C LEU A 145 -12.99 -4.86 -7.97
N PHE A 146 -13.52 -6.05 -8.21
CA PHE A 146 -14.54 -6.29 -9.23
C PHE A 146 -15.98 -6.28 -8.68
N THR A 147 -16.16 -6.41 -7.37
CA THR A 147 -17.47 -6.47 -6.75
C THR A 147 -17.54 -5.56 -5.53
N GLU A 148 -18.75 -5.07 -5.27
CA GLU A 148 -19.05 -4.22 -4.12
C GLU A 148 -18.69 -4.93 -2.79
N ASN A 149 -19.05 -6.20 -2.65
CA ASN A 149 -18.77 -6.96 -1.43
C ASN A 149 -17.27 -7.02 -1.12
N VAL A 150 -16.43 -7.27 -2.12
CA VAL A 150 -14.96 -7.28 -1.95
C VAL A 150 -14.45 -5.88 -1.62
N ALA A 151 -15.02 -4.84 -2.24
CA ALA A 151 -14.63 -3.46 -1.95
C ALA A 151 -14.99 -3.06 -0.51
N LEU A 152 -16.19 -3.40 -0.04
CA LEU A 152 -16.62 -3.16 1.33
C LEU A 152 -15.75 -3.92 2.35
N GLN A 153 -15.42 -5.17 2.08
CA GLN A 153 -14.51 -5.95 2.93
C GLN A 153 -13.11 -5.29 3.03
N LYS A 154 -12.57 -4.79 1.90
CA LYS A 154 -11.27 -4.10 1.90
C LYS A 154 -11.34 -2.74 2.57
N LEU A 155 -12.45 -2.05 2.48
CA LEU A 155 -12.70 -0.81 3.18
C LEU A 155 -12.72 -1.01 4.70
N GLU A 156 -13.50 -1.98 5.16
CA GLU A 156 -13.53 -2.36 6.58
C GLU A 156 -12.13 -2.74 7.10
N TYR A 157 -11.39 -3.51 6.31
CA TYR A 157 -10.00 -3.83 6.62
C TYR A 157 -9.11 -2.58 6.77
N ILE A 158 -9.23 -1.59 5.86
CA ILE A 158 -8.48 -0.32 5.93
C ILE A 158 -8.84 0.43 7.21
N HIS A 159 -10.13 0.56 7.53
CA HIS A 159 -10.60 1.32 8.66
C HIS A 159 -10.21 0.69 10.00
N ASN A 160 -10.27 -0.64 10.10
CA ASN A 160 -9.94 -1.36 11.33
C ASN A 160 -8.42 -1.57 11.53
N ASN A 161 -7.58 -1.35 10.51
CA ASN A 161 -6.15 -1.61 10.62
C ASN A 161 -5.47 -0.89 11.79
N PRO A 162 -5.78 0.40 12.12
CA PRO A 162 -5.15 1.11 13.23
C PRO A 162 -5.51 0.57 14.62
N ILE A 163 -6.67 -0.06 14.77
CA ILE A 163 -7.18 -0.50 16.09
C ILE A 163 -6.85 -1.95 16.44
N ILE A 164 -6.30 -2.72 15.49
CA ILE A 164 -5.91 -4.11 15.78
C ILE A 164 -4.83 -4.13 16.87
N GLU A 165 -4.84 -5.18 17.70
CA GLU A 165 -3.97 -5.35 18.86
C GLU A 165 -2.48 -5.04 18.57
N LYS A 166 -1.97 -5.53 17.46
CA LYS A 166 -0.58 -5.31 17.02
C LYS A 166 -0.19 -3.84 16.92
N TRP A 167 -1.12 -2.96 16.55
CA TRP A 167 -0.84 -1.54 16.30
C TRP A 167 -1.35 -0.64 17.40
N SER A 168 -2.61 -0.83 17.83
CA SER A 168 -3.26 -0.05 18.89
C SER A 168 -3.01 1.46 18.78
N LEU A 169 -3.13 2.01 17.55
CA LEU A 169 -2.85 3.42 17.25
C LEU A 169 -4.02 4.35 17.61
N ALA A 170 -5.20 3.78 17.80
CA ALA A 170 -6.41 4.46 18.19
C ALA A 170 -7.35 3.49 18.93
N LYS A 171 -8.33 3.99 19.66
CA LYS A 171 -9.37 3.17 20.28
C LYS A 171 -10.46 2.80 19.29
N GLU A 172 -10.87 3.77 18.50
CA GLU A 172 -11.88 3.62 17.44
C GLU A 172 -11.27 3.95 16.06
N PRO A 173 -11.76 3.34 14.98
CA PRO A 173 -11.26 3.64 13.62
C PRO A 173 -11.28 5.12 13.27
N ALA A 174 -12.31 5.86 13.71
CA ALA A 174 -12.48 7.27 13.43
C ALA A 174 -11.46 8.18 14.16
N ASP A 175 -10.84 7.70 15.23
CA ASP A 175 -9.86 8.46 16.01
C ASP A 175 -8.48 8.51 15.33
N TYR A 176 -8.24 7.66 14.32
CA TYR A 176 -6.95 7.63 13.66
C TYR A 176 -6.84 8.65 12.53
N LYS A 177 -6.11 9.74 12.77
CA LYS A 177 -5.94 10.90 11.87
C LYS A 177 -5.53 10.52 10.43
N TYR A 178 -4.71 9.48 10.25
CA TYR A 178 -4.16 9.08 8.96
C TYR A 178 -4.95 7.94 8.30
N SER A 179 -6.28 8.04 8.41
CA SER A 179 -7.24 7.13 7.80
C SER A 179 -8.45 7.92 7.29
N THR A 180 -9.16 7.35 6.32
CA THR A 180 -10.46 7.86 5.86
C THR A 180 -11.63 7.45 6.75
N ALA A 181 -11.42 6.69 7.83
CA ALA A 181 -12.49 6.26 8.72
C ALA A 181 -13.24 7.45 9.36
N LEU A 182 -12.56 8.56 9.64
CA LEU A 182 -13.17 9.79 10.15
C LEU A 182 -14.09 10.47 9.10
N LYS A 183 -13.87 10.23 7.82
CA LYS A 183 -14.57 10.86 6.70
C LYS A 183 -15.36 9.82 5.91
N THR A 184 -16.28 9.13 6.55
CA THR A 184 -17.14 8.13 5.90
C THR A 184 -18.09 8.79 4.91
N ILE A 185 -17.56 9.33 3.83
CA ILE A 185 -18.32 9.68 2.64
C ILE A 185 -17.73 8.88 1.49
N LEU A 186 -18.11 7.64 1.46
CA LEU A 186 -17.71 6.76 0.39
C LEU A 186 -18.71 6.87 -0.74
N ASN A 187 -18.40 7.72 -1.70
CA ASN A 187 -18.84 7.48 -3.05
C ASN A 187 -18.01 6.36 -3.64
N ILE A 188 -18.20 5.12 -3.14
CA ILE A 188 -17.69 3.95 -3.85
C ILE A 188 -18.44 3.92 -5.17
N PRO A 189 -17.74 3.95 -6.33
CA PRO A 189 -18.41 3.89 -7.61
C PRO A 189 -19.22 2.60 -7.70
N LYS A 190 -20.36 2.65 -8.35
CA LYS A 190 -21.12 1.43 -8.68
C LYS A 190 -20.21 0.55 -9.53
N PHE A 191 -19.98 -0.67 -9.07
CA PHE A 191 -19.33 -1.70 -9.87
C PHE A 191 -20.37 -2.19 -10.90
N TYR A 192 -20.06 -2.05 -12.17
CA TYR A 192 -20.85 -2.59 -13.29
C TYR A 192 -20.21 -3.86 -13.79
#